data_07d114ffbdb0a1e85bd7a3e47c978110
#
_entry.id   07d114ffbdb0a1e85bd7a3e47c978110
#
_cell.length_a   1.000
_cell.length_b   1.000
_cell.length_c   1.000
_cell.angle_alpha   90.00
_cell.angle_beta   90.00
_cell.angle_gamma   90.00
#
_symmetry.space_group_name_H-M   'P 1'
#
loop_
_entity.id
_entity.type
_entity.pdbx_description
1 polymer ?
#
loop_
_entity_poly.entity_id
_entity_poly.type
_entity_poly.pdbx_seq_one_letter_code
_entity_poly.pdbx_strand_id
1 'polypeptide(L)'
;SGTKLAGADPKTGFFTTSGKCLKSPFKWNRHGRSGAYVTEILPNIAKHADDISFVYSCYSRSNNHTPAMLELNGGMIRQGFPSMGSWLSYGLGSSNSNLPAFVVMHGTKPRGADPIWSAGFLPSVYQATSLDSRGARPIDNLELPGEISKAQQRSLLDELNTANRKHAEKRPFDRDLNARLESFELAYRMQAAAPEAFDVSSEPSQIQEMYGLNRKESKDYGRQCLLARR
;
A
#
# COMPACT_ATOMS: atom_id res chain seq x y z
N SER A 1 -14.83 -7.11 -32.18
CA SER A 1 -14.51 -5.68 -32.30
C SER A 1 -15.60 -4.98 -33.11
N GLY A 2 -15.92 -3.75 -32.73
CA GLY A 2 -16.96 -2.97 -33.42
C GLY A 2 -18.38 -3.12 -32.88
N THR A 3 -18.65 -3.99 -31.92
CA THR A 3 -19.97 -4.17 -31.29
C THR A 3 -20.17 -3.10 -30.21
N LYS A 4 -21.36 -2.49 -30.13
CA LYS A 4 -21.74 -1.64 -28.99
C LYS A 4 -22.15 -2.53 -27.82
N LEU A 5 -21.78 -2.14 -26.60
CA LEU A 5 -22.27 -2.81 -25.39
C LEU A 5 -23.79 -2.58 -25.26
N ALA A 6 -24.53 -3.66 -25.14
CA ALA A 6 -25.97 -3.59 -24.85
C ALA A 6 -26.16 -3.00 -23.43
N GLY A 7 -27.04 -2.01 -23.28
CA GLY A 7 -27.34 -1.38 -22.00
C GLY A 7 -26.32 -0.31 -21.54
N ALA A 8 -25.28 -0.02 -22.32
CA ALA A 8 -24.39 1.11 -22.01
C ALA A 8 -25.13 2.43 -22.28
N ASP A 9 -25.48 3.15 -21.21
CA ASP A 9 -26.03 4.50 -21.31
C ASP A 9 -24.88 5.47 -21.58
N PRO A 10 -24.84 6.18 -22.72
CA PRO A 10 -23.80 7.17 -23.03
C PRO A 10 -23.80 8.36 -22.08
N LYS A 11 -24.84 8.53 -21.24
CA LYS A 11 -24.98 9.65 -20.28
C LYS A 11 -24.40 9.36 -18.91
N THR A 12 -23.96 8.13 -18.61
CA THR A 12 -23.49 7.74 -17.26
C THR A 12 -22.01 7.89 -17.03
N GLY A 13 -21.25 8.47 -17.95
CA GLY A 13 -19.81 8.70 -17.81
C GLY A 13 -19.41 10.15 -18.06
N PHE A 14 -18.12 10.45 -17.86
CA PHE A 14 -17.51 11.71 -18.26
C PHE A 14 -17.47 11.90 -19.79
N PHE A 15 -17.83 10.87 -20.54
CA PHE A 15 -17.81 10.86 -22.00
C PHE A 15 -19.25 10.88 -22.52
N THR A 16 -19.53 11.84 -23.41
CA THR A 16 -20.85 12.00 -24.06
C THR A 16 -21.18 10.90 -25.06
N THR A 17 -20.19 10.10 -25.46
CA THR A 17 -20.39 8.98 -26.40
C THR A 17 -19.56 7.78 -25.99
N SER A 18 -20.18 6.61 -25.80
CA SER A 18 -19.46 5.34 -25.69
C SER A 18 -19.02 4.87 -27.07
N GLY A 19 -17.74 4.54 -27.18
CA GLY A 19 -17.19 3.92 -28.39
C GLY A 19 -17.68 2.47 -28.60
N LYS A 20 -17.16 1.84 -29.64
CA LYS A 20 -17.35 0.40 -29.90
C LYS A 20 -16.36 -0.42 -29.08
N CYS A 21 -16.71 -1.66 -28.74
CA CYS A 21 -15.81 -2.59 -28.08
C CYS A 21 -14.55 -2.80 -28.93
N LEU A 22 -13.39 -2.64 -28.32
CA LEU A 22 -12.10 -2.97 -28.91
C LEU A 22 -11.72 -4.40 -28.54
N LYS A 23 -11.37 -5.22 -29.54
CA LYS A 23 -10.82 -6.55 -29.28
C LYS A 23 -9.44 -6.42 -28.64
N SER A 24 -9.16 -7.25 -27.63
CA SER A 24 -7.81 -7.33 -27.05
C SER A 24 -6.78 -7.63 -28.15
N PRO A 25 -5.65 -6.89 -28.22
CA PRO A 25 -4.56 -7.21 -29.12
C PRO A 25 -3.79 -8.48 -28.70
N PHE A 26 -3.94 -8.91 -27.43
CA PHE A 26 -3.28 -10.06 -26.85
C PHE A 26 -4.15 -11.30 -26.91
N LYS A 27 -3.52 -12.48 -27.02
CA LYS A 27 -4.20 -13.77 -26.97
C LYS A 27 -4.53 -14.12 -25.51
N TRP A 28 -5.67 -14.79 -25.33
CA TRP A 28 -6.14 -15.29 -24.05
C TRP A 28 -6.36 -16.79 -24.19
N ASN A 29 -5.74 -17.55 -23.29
CA ASN A 29 -5.82 -19.00 -23.28
C ASN A 29 -6.32 -19.50 -21.91
N ARG A 30 -6.87 -20.70 -21.91
CA ARG A 30 -7.22 -21.39 -20.66
C ARG A 30 -5.99 -22.04 -20.07
N HIS A 31 -5.81 -21.93 -18.74
CA HIS A 31 -4.68 -22.48 -18.01
C HIS A 31 -5.17 -23.24 -16.79
N GLY A 32 -4.35 -24.24 -16.37
CA GLY A 32 -4.61 -25.06 -15.21
C GLY A 32 -5.84 -25.98 -15.37
N ARG A 33 -6.14 -26.73 -14.31
CA ARG A 33 -7.35 -27.56 -14.22
C ARG A 33 -8.61 -26.72 -14.04
N SER A 34 -8.46 -25.53 -13.44
CA SER A 34 -9.52 -24.54 -13.27
C SER A 34 -10.02 -23.99 -14.61
N GLY A 35 -9.22 -24.07 -15.66
CA GLY A 35 -9.53 -23.49 -16.97
C GLY A 35 -9.61 -21.97 -16.97
N ALA A 36 -8.97 -21.29 -16.01
CA ALA A 36 -8.95 -19.84 -15.91
C ALA A 36 -8.32 -19.18 -17.13
N TYR A 37 -8.94 -18.11 -17.64
CA TYR A 37 -8.40 -17.37 -18.76
C TYR A 37 -7.29 -16.43 -18.29
N VAL A 38 -6.08 -16.63 -18.84
CA VAL A 38 -4.93 -15.73 -18.61
C VAL A 38 -4.35 -15.31 -19.95
N THR A 39 -3.95 -14.05 -20.04
CA THR A 39 -3.37 -13.48 -21.25
C THR A 39 -1.90 -13.91 -21.43
N GLU A 40 -1.44 -13.99 -22.70
CA GLU A 40 -0.07 -14.34 -23.05
C GLU A 40 1.01 -13.42 -22.48
N ILE A 41 0.64 -12.20 -22.07
CA ILE A 41 1.59 -11.26 -21.43
C ILE A 41 1.88 -11.57 -19.96
N LEU A 42 1.15 -12.51 -19.36
CA LEU A 42 1.31 -12.93 -17.97
C LEU A 42 1.67 -14.42 -17.83
N PRO A 43 2.74 -14.90 -18.54
CA PRO A 43 3.03 -16.33 -18.62
C PRO A 43 3.37 -16.98 -17.27
N ASN A 44 3.93 -16.23 -16.34
CA ASN A 44 4.25 -16.73 -15.01
C ASN A 44 3.02 -16.85 -14.12
N ILE A 45 2.08 -15.92 -14.20
CA ILE A 45 0.77 -16.04 -13.52
C ILE A 45 -0.01 -17.22 -14.06
N ALA A 46 0.05 -17.45 -15.38
CA ALA A 46 -0.62 -18.58 -16.02
C ALA A 46 -0.18 -19.95 -15.46
N LYS A 47 1.09 -20.10 -15.02
CA LYS A 47 1.61 -21.32 -14.39
C LYS A 47 0.97 -21.60 -13.02
N HIS A 48 0.46 -20.57 -12.35
CA HIS A 48 -0.16 -20.64 -11.03
C HIS A 48 -1.68 -20.46 -11.09
N ALA A 49 -2.29 -20.71 -12.26
CA ALA A 49 -3.73 -20.50 -12.44
C ALA A 49 -4.59 -21.31 -11.47
N ASP A 50 -4.12 -22.49 -11.04
CA ASP A 50 -4.83 -23.34 -10.07
C ASP A 50 -4.64 -22.92 -8.62
N ASP A 51 -3.63 -22.08 -8.34
CA ASP A 51 -3.32 -21.54 -7.00
C ASP A 51 -3.99 -20.18 -6.74
N ILE A 52 -4.65 -19.62 -7.76
CA ILE A 52 -5.25 -18.29 -7.73
C ILE A 52 -6.77 -18.37 -7.82
N SER A 53 -7.46 -17.69 -6.91
CA SER A 53 -8.90 -17.47 -7.03
C SER A 53 -9.18 -16.28 -7.95
N PHE A 54 -9.88 -16.54 -9.06
CA PHE A 54 -10.29 -15.52 -10.00
C PHE A 54 -11.70 -15.04 -9.70
N VAL A 55 -11.84 -13.79 -9.32
CA VAL A 55 -13.15 -13.16 -9.09
C VAL A 55 -13.50 -12.34 -10.32
N TYR A 56 -14.46 -12.84 -11.10
CA TYR A 56 -14.96 -12.18 -12.31
C TYR A 56 -16.08 -11.20 -11.99
N SER A 57 -16.33 -10.28 -12.91
CA SER A 57 -17.47 -9.33 -12.85
C SER A 57 -17.47 -8.40 -11.65
N CYS A 58 -16.29 -8.10 -11.09
CA CYS A 58 -16.15 -7.06 -10.09
C CYS A 58 -16.47 -5.68 -10.71
N TYR A 59 -17.24 -4.87 -10.01
CA TYR A 59 -17.56 -3.50 -10.41
C TYR A 59 -17.51 -2.56 -9.20
N SER A 60 -17.30 -1.29 -9.47
CA SER A 60 -17.41 -0.23 -8.45
C SER A 60 -18.70 0.56 -8.67
N ARG A 61 -19.29 1.05 -7.57
CA ARG A 61 -20.45 1.97 -7.60
C ARG A 61 -20.09 3.34 -8.16
N SER A 62 -18.81 3.62 -8.37
CA SER A 62 -18.34 4.89 -8.92
C SER A 62 -17.50 4.67 -10.16
N ASN A 63 -17.74 5.50 -11.18
CA ASN A 63 -16.89 5.64 -12.37
C ASN A 63 -15.75 6.64 -12.21
N ASN A 64 -15.65 7.30 -11.04
CA ASN A 64 -14.56 8.21 -10.70
C ASN A 64 -13.46 7.45 -9.94
N HIS A 65 -12.19 7.70 -10.28
CA HIS A 65 -11.04 6.98 -9.72
C HIS A 65 -10.98 7.04 -8.19
N THR A 66 -11.08 8.24 -7.58
CA THR A 66 -10.91 8.37 -6.13
C THR A 66 -11.98 7.63 -5.33
N PRO A 67 -13.29 7.80 -5.58
CA PRO A 67 -14.32 6.99 -4.92
C PRO A 67 -14.19 5.48 -5.19
N ALA A 68 -13.83 5.09 -6.43
CA ALA A 68 -13.64 3.67 -6.76
C ALA A 68 -12.45 3.05 -6.01
N MET A 69 -11.34 3.79 -5.84
CA MET A 69 -10.22 3.34 -5.04
C MET A 69 -10.55 3.27 -3.55
N LEU A 70 -11.32 4.20 -3.02
CA LEU A 70 -11.83 4.14 -1.64
C LEU A 70 -12.69 2.88 -1.44
N GLU A 71 -13.58 2.57 -2.39
CA GLU A 71 -14.40 1.37 -2.34
C GLU A 71 -13.58 0.09 -2.40
N LEU A 72 -12.59 0.02 -3.29
CA LEU A 72 -11.71 -1.14 -3.43
C LEU A 72 -10.91 -1.42 -2.14
N ASN A 73 -10.45 -0.37 -1.46
CA ASN A 73 -9.60 -0.49 -0.28
C ASN A 73 -10.36 -0.52 1.05
N GLY A 74 -11.54 0.08 1.14
CA GLY A 74 -12.28 0.25 2.39
C GLY A 74 -13.78 -0.13 2.31
N GLY A 75 -14.25 -0.60 1.16
CA GLY A 75 -15.65 -1.02 0.96
C GLY A 75 -16.66 0.14 0.80
N MET A 76 -16.20 1.39 0.86
CA MET A 76 -17.05 2.58 0.78
C MET A 76 -16.52 3.60 -0.23
N ILE A 77 -17.42 4.22 -1.01
CA ILE A 77 -17.05 5.24 -2.02
C ILE A 77 -16.68 6.60 -1.42
N ARG A 78 -16.70 6.75 -0.11
CA ARG A 78 -16.44 8.00 0.64
C ARG A 78 -15.36 7.80 1.69
N GLN A 79 -14.71 8.89 2.05
CA GLN A 79 -13.67 8.93 3.09
C GLN A 79 -14.26 8.68 4.49
N GLY A 80 -13.36 8.42 5.46
CA GLY A 80 -13.69 8.25 6.87
C GLY A 80 -13.84 6.80 7.31
N PHE A 81 -13.71 5.84 6.39
CA PHE A 81 -13.72 4.41 6.69
C PHE A 81 -12.31 3.83 6.66
N PRO A 82 -12.02 2.85 7.55
CA PRO A 82 -10.72 2.20 7.54
C PRO A 82 -10.47 1.40 6.26
N SER A 83 -9.25 1.45 5.78
CA SER A 83 -8.82 0.58 4.69
C SER A 83 -8.70 -0.87 5.17
N MET A 84 -8.68 -1.83 4.23
CA MET A 84 -8.50 -3.26 4.52
C MET A 84 -7.24 -3.52 5.35
N GLY A 85 -6.11 -2.87 5.01
CA GLY A 85 -4.87 -3.02 5.78
C GLY A 85 -4.97 -2.47 7.20
N SER A 86 -5.71 -1.38 7.41
CA SER A 86 -5.99 -0.85 8.76
C SER A 86 -6.83 -1.82 9.59
N TRP A 87 -7.85 -2.45 9.00
CA TRP A 87 -8.65 -3.48 9.65
C TRP A 87 -7.83 -4.71 10.02
N LEU A 88 -6.96 -5.18 9.11
CA LEU A 88 -6.08 -6.31 9.37
C LEU A 88 -5.10 -6.00 10.51
N SER A 89 -4.49 -4.83 10.49
CA SER A 89 -3.59 -4.39 11.56
C SER A 89 -4.30 -4.27 12.90
N TYR A 90 -5.53 -3.75 12.92
CA TYR A 90 -6.36 -3.64 14.12
C TYR A 90 -6.75 -5.01 14.68
N GLY A 91 -7.18 -5.94 13.83
CA GLY A 91 -7.70 -7.24 14.25
C GLY A 91 -6.62 -8.27 14.56
N LEU A 92 -5.52 -8.28 13.81
CA LEU A 92 -4.45 -9.29 13.92
C LEU A 92 -3.20 -8.76 14.63
N GLY A 93 -3.02 -7.45 14.70
CA GLY A 93 -1.79 -6.85 15.21
C GLY A 93 -0.59 -7.06 14.29
N SER A 94 0.61 -6.97 14.86
CA SER A 94 1.88 -7.25 14.19
C SER A 94 2.81 -8.00 15.12
N SER A 95 3.52 -8.98 14.59
CA SER A 95 4.61 -9.68 15.30
C SER A 95 5.88 -8.85 15.39
N ASN A 96 6.00 -7.79 14.58
CA ASN A 96 7.15 -6.90 14.56
C ASN A 96 6.78 -5.55 15.18
N SER A 97 7.51 -5.17 16.25
CA SER A 97 7.31 -3.90 16.96
C SER A 97 8.18 -2.75 16.43
N ASN A 98 9.13 -3.03 15.54
CA ASN A 98 10.12 -2.06 15.06
C ASN A 98 9.78 -1.50 13.66
N LEU A 99 8.87 -2.14 12.96
CA LEU A 99 8.37 -1.72 11.65
C LEU A 99 6.86 -1.55 11.68
N PRO A 100 6.30 -0.71 10.79
CA PRO A 100 4.85 -0.51 10.71
C PRO A 100 4.14 -1.82 10.37
N ALA A 101 2.98 -2.07 11.00
CA ALA A 101 2.14 -3.23 10.70
C ALA A 101 1.49 -3.14 9.31
N PHE A 102 1.27 -1.94 8.81
CA PHE A 102 0.66 -1.70 7.52
C PHE A 102 1.52 -0.75 6.67
N VAL A 103 2.07 -1.28 5.59
CA VAL A 103 2.92 -0.53 4.65
C VAL A 103 2.25 -0.51 3.28
N VAL A 104 2.24 0.66 2.65
CA VAL A 104 1.81 0.83 1.25
C VAL A 104 3.00 1.27 0.42
N MET A 105 3.40 0.41 -0.50
CA MET A 105 4.48 0.68 -1.44
C MET A 105 3.91 1.24 -2.74
N HIS A 106 4.48 2.34 -3.19
CA HIS A 106 4.10 2.95 -4.47
C HIS A 106 5.31 3.49 -5.21
N GLY A 107 5.23 3.55 -6.52
CA GLY A 107 6.21 4.25 -7.35
C GLY A 107 5.76 5.67 -7.70
N THR A 108 4.46 5.89 -7.87
CA THR A 108 3.84 7.21 -8.01
C THR A 108 2.64 7.27 -7.08
N LYS A 109 2.62 8.25 -6.20
CA LYS A 109 1.50 8.43 -5.28
C LYS A 109 0.23 8.76 -6.08
N PRO A 110 -0.86 7.97 -5.99
CA PRO A 110 -2.09 8.28 -6.68
C PRO A 110 -2.72 9.58 -6.15
N ARG A 111 -3.50 10.25 -6.97
CA ARG A 111 -4.29 11.42 -6.51
C ARG A 111 -5.26 10.99 -5.41
N GLY A 112 -5.27 11.72 -4.30
CA GLY A 112 -6.12 11.41 -3.15
C GLY A 112 -5.71 10.14 -2.40
N ALA A 113 -4.44 9.79 -2.43
CA ALA A 113 -3.90 8.56 -1.85
C ALA A 113 -4.07 8.46 -0.33
N ASP A 114 -3.86 9.55 0.40
CA ASP A 114 -3.85 9.52 1.86
C ASP A 114 -5.18 9.02 2.47
N PRO A 115 -6.36 9.46 2.02
CA PRO A 115 -7.63 8.90 2.47
C PRO A 115 -7.84 7.43 2.10
N ILE A 116 -7.26 6.96 0.98
CA ILE A 116 -7.42 5.58 0.49
C ILE A 116 -6.80 4.57 1.46
N TRP A 117 -5.73 4.95 2.13
CA TRP A 117 -4.96 4.09 3.04
C TRP A 117 -5.10 4.52 4.51
N SER A 118 -6.11 5.32 4.82
CA SER A 118 -6.31 5.85 6.15
C SER A 118 -6.87 4.82 7.12
N ALA A 119 -6.63 5.06 8.41
CA ALA A 119 -7.27 4.33 9.49
C ALA A 119 -8.76 4.67 9.65
N GLY A 120 -9.26 5.71 8.97
CA GLY A 120 -10.64 6.15 9.08
C GLY A 120 -11.01 6.49 10.52
N PHE A 121 -12.03 5.82 11.06
CA PHE A 121 -12.45 5.99 12.48
C PHE A 121 -11.66 5.13 13.47
N LEU A 122 -10.74 4.26 13.00
CA LEU A 122 -9.81 3.55 13.88
C LEU A 122 -8.68 4.50 14.35
N PRO A 123 -8.01 4.20 15.48
CA PRO A 123 -6.83 4.95 15.90
C PRO A 123 -5.78 5.09 14.82
N SER A 124 -5.13 6.25 14.75
CA SER A 124 -4.17 6.59 13.68
C SER A 124 -2.94 5.68 13.63
N VAL A 125 -2.64 4.93 14.68
CA VAL A 125 -1.57 3.92 14.71
C VAL A 125 -1.77 2.80 13.68
N TYR A 126 -3.01 2.57 13.24
CA TYR A 126 -3.36 1.59 12.21
C TYR A 126 -3.37 2.15 10.79
N GLN A 127 -2.99 3.41 10.62
CA GLN A 127 -2.85 4.02 9.30
C GLN A 127 -1.63 3.45 8.57
N ALA A 128 -1.73 3.37 7.22
CA ALA A 128 -0.60 2.94 6.41
C ALA A 128 0.61 3.87 6.55
N THR A 129 1.78 3.28 6.63
CA THR A 129 3.04 3.98 6.35
C THR A 129 3.33 3.92 4.86
N SER A 130 3.40 5.07 4.23
CA SER A 130 3.66 5.22 2.80
C SER A 130 5.15 5.08 2.51
N LEU A 131 5.50 4.25 1.52
CA LEU A 131 6.86 3.96 1.10
C LEU A 131 7.02 4.20 -0.39
N ASP A 132 7.85 5.18 -0.77
CA ASP A 132 8.26 5.36 -2.17
C ASP A 132 9.39 4.39 -2.51
N SER A 133 9.06 3.33 -3.20
CA SER A 133 9.99 2.28 -3.58
C SER A 133 11.03 2.68 -4.63
N ARG A 134 10.85 3.81 -5.32
CA ARG A 134 11.78 4.32 -6.35
C ARG A 134 12.83 5.26 -5.77
N GLY A 135 12.51 5.90 -4.65
CA GLY A 135 13.39 6.86 -4.01
C GLY A 135 14.62 6.21 -3.40
N ALA A 136 15.71 6.96 -3.34
CA ALA A 136 16.87 6.60 -2.54
C ALA A 136 16.53 6.58 -1.02
N ARG A 137 15.49 7.34 -0.65
CA ARG A 137 14.91 7.39 0.69
C ARG A 137 13.46 6.93 0.61
N PRO A 138 13.20 5.64 0.87
CA PRO A 138 11.86 5.09 0.77
C PRO A 138 10.84 5.72 1.73
N ILE A 139 11.30 6.21 2.88
CA ILE A 139 10.49 6.92 3.88
C ILE A 139 11.15 8.28 4.14
N ASP A 140 10.34 9.34 4.09
CA ASP A 140 10.79 10.69 4.38
C ASP A 140 11.16 10.83 5.86
N ASN A 141 12.20 11.63 6.14
CA ASN A 141 12.64 11.99 7.49
C ASN A 141 13.01 10.80 8.41
N LEU A 142 13.41 9.67 7.83
CA LEU A 142 13.84 8.51 8.60
C LEU A 142 15.23 8.74 9.26
N GLU A 143 16.10 9.50 8.60
CA GLU A 143 17.45 9.80 9.11
C GLU A 143 17.41 10.88 10.18
N LEU A 144 18.24 10.72 11.20
CA LEU A 144 18.46 11.77 12.20
C LEU A 144 19.10 13.00 11.54
N PRO A 145 18.68 14.22 11.89
CA PRO A 145 19.45 15.41 11.58
C PRO A 145 20.86 15.30 12.17
N GLY A 146 21.90 15.62 11.38
CA GLY A 146 23.30 15.40 11.77
C GLY A 146 23.78 16.13 13.04
N GLU A 147 22.98 17.06 13.55
CA GLU A 147 23.26 17.83 14.76
C GLU A 147 22.77 17.14 16.05
N ILE A 148 21.97 16.06 15.94
CA ILE A 148 21.36 15.38 17.09
C ILE A 148 21.89 13.95 17.18
N SER A 149 22.49 13.59 18.30
CA SER A 149 22.89 12.21 18.58
C SER A 149 21.68 11.33 18.94
N LYS A 150 21.79 10.00 18.74
CA LYS A 150 20.75 9.05 19.16
C LYS A 150 20.39 9.16 20.65
N ALA A 151 21.37 9.43 21.51
CA ALA A 151 21.15 9.60 22.93
C ALA A 151 20.33 10.86 23.24
N GLN A 152 20.66 11.98 22.59
CA GLN A 152 19.89 13.21 22.72
C GLN A 152 18.45 13.04 22.20
N GLN A 153 18.28 12.36 21.06
CA GLN A 153 16.95 12.07 20.55
C GLN A 153 16.13 11.23 21.54
N ARG A 154 16.72 10.18 22.14
CA ARG A 154 16.04 9.36 23.15
C ARG A 154 15.62 10.18 24.34
N SER A 155 16.51 11.03 24.88
CA SER A 155 16.19 11.91 26.00
C SER A 155 15.02 12.86 25.68
N LEU A 156 15.04 13.49 24.51
CA LEU A 156 13.95 14.35 24.06
C LEU A 156 12.62 13.60 23.94
N LEU A 157 12.63 12.38 23.42
CA LEU A 157 11.42 11.55 23.33
C LEU A 157 10.90 11.15 24.71
N ASP A 158 11.77 10.83 25.66
CA ASP A 158 11.38 10.47 27.02
C ASP A 158 10.74 11.66 27.74
N GLU A 159 11.28 12.87 27.57
CA GLU A 159 10.69 14.11 28.10
C GLU A 159 9.32 14.39 27.46
N LEU A 160 9.22 14.29 26.13
CA LEU A 160 7.96 14.46 25.39
C LEU A 160 6.92 13.43 25.83
N ASN A 161 7.30 12.16 25.96
CA ASN A 161 6.41 11.10 26.43
C ASN A 161 5.90 11.39 27.85
N THR A 162 6.77 11.87 28.73
CA THR A 162 6.40 12.24 30.10
C THR A 162 5.40 13.39 30.11
N ALA A 163 5.65 14.45 29.34
CA ALA A 163 4.77 15.59 29.22
C ALA A 163 3.40 15.20 28.61
N ASN A 164 3.44 14.39 27.55
CA ASN A 164 2.24 13.94 26.83
C ASN A 164 1.40 12.98 27.68
N ARG A 165 2.00 12.08 28.47
CA ARG A 165 1.26 11.22 29.39
C ARG A 165 0.50 12.04 30.45
N LYS A 166 1.15 13.02 31.06
CA LYS A 166 0.50 13.95 32.00
C LYS A 166 -0.66 14.72 31.34
N HIS A 167 -0.52 15.04 30.05
CA HIS A 167 -1.58 15.69 29.28
C HIS A 167 -2.74 14.73 28.99
N ALA A 168 -2.43 13.47 28.64
CA ALA A 168 -3.42 12.42 28.37
C ALA A 168 -4.22 12.02 29.62
N GLU A 169 -3.60 11.98 30.80
CA GLU A 169 -4.28 11.72 32.07
C GLU A 169 -5.46 12.66 32.32
N LYS A 170 -5.35 13.91 31.85
CA LYS A 170 -6.42 14.91 31.93
C LYS A 170 -7.50 14.76 30.84
N ARG A 171 -7.29 13.85 29.89
CA ARG A 171 -8.14 13.61 28.71
C ARG A 171 -8.32 12.13 28.42
N PRO A 172 -8.89 11.33 29.34
CA PRO A 172 -8.92 9.87 29.25
C PRO A 172 -9.72 9.34 28.05
N PHE A 173 -10.55 10.18 27.43
CA PHE A 173 -11.36 9.81 26.26
C PHE A 173 -10.70 10.17 24.92
N ASP A 174 -9.56 10.87 24.94
CA ASP A 174 -8.84 11.27 23.73
C ASP A 174 -7.90 10.14 23.30
N ARG A 175 -8.41 9.25 22.43
CA ARG A 175 -7.66 8.11 21.91
C ARG A 175 -6.53 8.51 20.97
N ASP A 176 -6.62 9.69 20.34
CA ASP A 176 -5.62 10.15 19.37
C ASP A 176 -4.30 10.55 20.05
N LEU A 177 -4.35 11.00 21.31
CA LEU A 177 -3.13 11.29 22.06
C LEU A 177 -2.26 10.06 22.27
N ASN A 178 -2.85 8.93 22.67
CA ASN A 178 -2.11 7.68 22.87
C ASN A 178 -1.55 7.15 21.54
N ALA A 179 -2.36 7.16 20.47
CA ALA A 179 -1.91 6.76 19.15
C ALA A 179 -0.74 7.62 18.65
N ARG A 180 -0.72 8.91 18.99
CA ARG A 180 0.38 9.82 18.63
C ARG A 180 1.68 9.48 19.38
N LEU A 181 1.58 9.13 20.66
CA LEU A 181 2.73 8.67 21.46
C LEU A 181 3.34 7.39 20.87
N GLU A 182 2.49 6.41 20.53
CA GLU A 182 2.90 5.17 19.91
C GLU A 182 3.56 5.40 18.54
N SER A 183 3.05 6.37 17.76
CA SER A 183 3.63 6.73 16.46
C SER A 183 5.04 7.31 16.59
N PHE A 184 5.32 8.14 17.59
CA PHE A 184 6.67 8.67 17.83
C PHE A 184 7.66 7.57 18.24
N GLU A 185 7.24 6.65 19.11
CA GLU A 185 8.06 5.51 19.51
C GLU A 185 8.32 4.57 18.34
N LEU A 186 7.33 4.31 17.50
CA LEU A 186 7.50 3.51 16.29
C LEU A 186 8.50 4.19 15.34
N ALA A 187 8.37 5.49 15.07
CA ALA A 187 9.27 6.24 14.23
C ALA A 187 10.72 6.16 14.71
N TYR A 188 10.94 6.26 16.03
CA TYR A 188 12.26 6.09 16.63
C TYR A 188 12.84 4.69 16.39
N ARG A 189 12.04 3.63 16.63
CA ARG A 189 12.50 2.26 16.39
C ARG A 189 12.77 1.98 14.91
N MET A 190 11.97 2.55 14.02
CA MET A 190 12.15 2.44 12.58
C MET A 190 13.50 3.00 12.11
N GLN A 191 14.02 4.06 12.73
CA GLN A 191 15.33 4.64 12.36
C GLN A 191 16.47 3.64 12.51
N ALA A 192 16.33 2.67 13.41
CA ALA A 192 17.33 1.61 13.58
C ALA A 192 17.10 0.42 12.63
N ALA A 193 15.84 0.01 12.43
CA ALA A 193 15.49 -1.22 11.73
C ALA A 193 15.28 -1.02 10.21
N ALA A 194 14.72 0.12 9.80
CA ALA A 194 14.32 0.34 8.42
C ALA A 194 15.49 0.42 7.41
N PRO A 195 16.66 1.01 7.72
CA PRO A 195 17.77 1.04 6.76
C PRO A 195 18.18 -0.35 6.27
N GLU A 196 18.26 -1.33 7.16
CA GLU A 196 18.58 -2.71 6.80
C GLU A 196 17.44 -3.35 6.00
N ALA A 197 16.19 -3.16 6.43
CA ALA A 197 15.02 -3.70 5.73
C ALA A 197 14.88 -3.16 4.29
N PHE A 198 15.32 -1.93 4.02
CA PHE A 198 15.20 -1.30 2.71
C PHE A 198 16.42 -1.46 1.81
N ASP A 199 17.50 -2.01 2.31
CA ASP A 199 18.73 -2.23 1.54
C ASP A 199 18.64 -3.50 0.70
N VAL A 200 18.01 -3.41 -0.46
CA VAL A 200 17.96 -4.52 -1.43
C VAL A 200 19.30 -4.79 -2.13
N SER A 201 20.31 -3.94 -1.95
CA SER A 201 21.64 -4.13 -2.55
C SER A 201 22.39 -5.28 -1.91
N SER A 202 22.07 -5.63 -0.66
CA SER A 202 22.61 -6.76 0.08
C SER A 202 22.12 -8.12 -0.42
N GLU A 203 21.08 -8.16 -1.27
CA GLU A 203 20.58 -9.40 -1.84
C GLU A 203 21.54 -9.97 -2.89
N PRO A 204 21.70 -11.30 -2.98
CA PRO A 204 22.51 -11.93 -4.02
C PRO A 204 22.10 -11.49 -5.43
N SER A 205 23.06 -11.34 -6.32
CA SER A 205 22.81 -10.90 -7.71
C SER A 205 21.76 -11.76 -8.43
N GLN A 206 21.79 -13.07 -8.19
CA GLN A 206 20.81 -14.00 -8.73
C GLN A 206 19.36 -13.68 -8.28
N ILE A 207 19.18 -13.28 -7.04
CA ILE A 207 17.88 -12.86 -6.51
C ILE A 207 17.47 -11.53 -7.15
N GLN A 208 18.37 -10.57 -7.23
CA GLN A 208 18.10 -9.29 -7.88
C GLN A 208 17.69 -9.48 -9.36
N GLU A 209 18.35 -10.38 -10.06
CA GLU A 209 18.02 -10.73 -11.45
C GLU A 209 16.65 -11.43 -11.56
N MET A 210 16.33 -12.36 -10.66
CA MET A 210 15.05 -13.04 -10.62
C MET A 210 13.87 -12.07 -10.44
N TYR A 211 14.07 -11.01 -9.63
CA TYR A 211 13.10 -9.92 -9.46
C TYR A 211 13.17 -8.86 -10.60
N GLY A 212 14.09 -9.02 -11.57
CA GLY A 212 14.20 -8.15 -12.73
C GLY A 212 14.75 -6.76 -12.43
N LEU A 213 15.59 -6.60 -11.38
CA LEU A 213 16.21 -5.33 -11.03
C LEU A 213 17.24 -4.85 -12.08
N ASN A 214 17.77 -5.76 -12.87
CA ASN A 214 18.71 -5.51 -13.97
C ASN A 214 18.02 -5.04 -15.27
N ARG A 215 16.69 -4.99 -15.32
CA ARG A 215 15.91 -4.60 -16.50
C ARG A 215 15.15 -3.30 -16.25
N LYS A 216 15.28 -2.35 -17.15
CA LYS A 216 14.66 -1.02 -17.03
C LYS A 216 13.13 -1.10 -16.87
N GLU A 217 12.49 -2.02 -17.58
CA GLU A 217 11.04 -2.16 -17.65
C GLU A 217 10.44 -2.76 -16.36
N SER A 218 11.19 -3.59 -15.64
CA SER A 218 10.71 -4.31 -14.44
C SER A 218 11.33 -3.83 -13.13
N LYS A 219 12.42 -3.06 -13.20
CA LYS A 219 13.23 -2.66 -12.03
C LYS A 219 12.40 -2.09 -10.89
N ASP A 220 11.52 -1.14 -11.17
CA ASP A 220 10.76 -0.45 -10.13
C ASP A 220 9.76 -1.38 -9.44
N TYR A 221 9.02 -2.16 -10.23
CA TYR A 221 8.07 -3.12 -9.69
C TYR A 221 8.77 -4.32 -9.02
N GLY A 222 9.84 -4.81 -9.63
CA GLY A 222 10.67 -5.87 -9.05
C GLY A 222 11.27 -5.47 -7.70
N ARG A 223 11.71 -4.21 -7.56
CA ARG A 223 12.17 -3.67 -6.29
C ARG A 223 11.06 -3.66 -5.23
N GLN A 224 9.83 -3.28 -5.60
CA GLN A 224 8.69 -3.34 -4.67
C GLN A 224 8.45 -4.78 -4.19
N CYS A 225 8.42 -5.74 -5.10
CA CYS A 225 8.22 -7.14 -4.76
C CYS A 225 9.34 -7.68 -3.88
N LEU A 226 10.59 -7.29 -4.13
CA LEU A 226 11.74 -7.70 -3.33
C LEU A 226 11.70 -7.09 -1.93
N LEU A 227 11.34 -5.82 -1.80
CA LEU A 227 11.14 -5.15 -0.52
C LEU A 227 9.98 -5.78 0.27
N ALA A 228 8.90 -6.16 -0.39
CA ALA A 228 7.75 -6.82 0.27
C ALA A 228 8.08 -8.23 0.79
N ARG A 229 9.10 -8.88 0.23
CA ARG A 229 9.59 -10.18 0.71
C ARG A 229 10.40 -10.06 2.00
N ARG A 230 11.12 -8.97 2.17
CA ARG A 230 11.99 -8.71 3.33
C ARG A 230 11.19 -8.32 4.57
#